data_a904b03e42c24b864b9ff3f726731073
#
_entry.id   a904b03e42c24b864b9ff3f726731073
#
_cell.length_a   1.000
_cell.length_b   1.000
_cell.length_c   1.000
_cell.angle_alpha   90.00
_cell.angle_beta   90.00
_cell.angle_gamma   90.00
#
_symmetry.space_group_name_H-M   'P 1'
#
loop_
_entity.id
_entity.type
_entity.pdbx_description
1 polymer ?
#
loop_
_entity_poly.entity_id
_entity_poly.type
_entity_poly.pdbx_seq_one_letter_code
_entity_poly.pdbx_strand_id
1 'polypeptide(L)'
;MIVDSSAMVAVIKREPDWLSLSERMDSADRLHISAASYLETAIVLDGLRNPARSAELDDLIEEIGMVIEPVTVEQAKIARQAYRDYGKGSGHPANLNFGDCFSYALAREKREPMLWKGDDFGHTEIRPA
;
A
#
# COMPACT_ATOMS: atom_id res chain seq x y z
N MET A 1 7.84 -6.03 5.68
CA MET A 1 7.51 -4.72 5.08
C MET A 1 6.11 -4.79 4.47
N ILE A 2 5.29 -3.82 4.76
CA ILE A 2 3.98 -3.64 4.12
C ILE A 2 4.15 -2.73 2.92
N VAL A 3 3.48 -3.04 1.82
CA VAL A 3 3.53 -2.22 0.60
C VAL A 3 2.15 -1.62 0.33
N ASP A 4 2.10 -0.29 0.24
CA ASP A 4 0.88 0.41 -0.11
C ASP A 4 0.63 0.40 -1.62
N SER A 5 -0.63 0.56 -2.02
CA SER A 5 -1.02 0.66 -3.43
C SER A 5 -0.25 1.75 -4.18
N SER A 6 0.04 2.88 -3.52
CA SER A 6 0.79 3.99 -4.13
C SER A 6 2.20 3.58 -4.59
N ALA A 7 2.90 2.76 -3.80
CA ALA A 7 4.21 2.25 -4.16
C ALA A 7 4.12 1.23 -5.30
N MET A 8 3.14 0.32 -5.27
CA MET A 8 2.92 -0.66 -6.34
C MET A 8 2.61 0.00 -7.68
N VAL A 9 1.70 0.96 -7.67
CA VAL A 9 1.35 1.72 -8.89
C VAL A 9 2.57 2.45 -9.44
N ALA A 10 3.34 3.11 -8.57
CA ALA A 10 4.54 3.85 -8.98
C ALA A 10 5.57 2.94 -9.65
N VAL A 11 5.81 1.76 -9.09
CA VAL A 11 6.76 0.79 -9.67
C VAL A 11 6.28 0.29 -11.03
N ILE A 12 5.04 -0.15 -11.14
CA ILE A 12 4.52 -0.73 -12.38
C ILE A 12 4.38 0.31 -13.49
N LYS A 13 3.94 1.53 -13.15
CA LYS A 13 3.84 2.63 -14.11
C LYS A 13 5.18 3.28 -14.45
N ARG A 14 6.27 2.88 -13.79
CA ARG A 14 7.59 3.51 -13.97
C ARG A 14 7.59 5.02 -13.67
N GLU A 15 6.91 5.42 -12.58
CA GLU A 15 6.96 6.80 -12.11
C GLU A 15 8.39 7.19 -11.71
N PRO A 16 8.76 8.49 -11.62
CA PRO A 16 10.16 8.91 -11.50
C PRO A 16 10.97 8.24 -10.37
N ASP A 17 10.33 7.85 -9.29
CA ASP A 17 10.95 7.21 -8.11
C ASP A 17 10.86 5.68 -8.08
N TRP A 18 10.40 5.06 -9.16
CA TRP A 18 10.13 3.62 -9.21
C TRP A 18 11.35 2.75 -8.90
N LEU A 19 12.54 3.16 -9.33
CA LEU A 19 13.77 2.40 -9.08
C LEU A 19 14.08 2.33 -7.58
N SER A 20 14.03 3.47 -6.89
CA SER A 20 14.25 3.52 -5.44
C SER A 20 13.22 2.69 -4.67
N LEU A 21 11.97 2.71 -5.11
CA LEU A 21 10.91 1.88 -4.51
C LEU A 21 11.17 0.39 -4.75
N SER A 22 11.56 0.01 -5.96
CA SER A 22 11.91 -1.38 -6.30
C SER A 22 13.09 -1.89 -5.47
N GLU A 23 14.15 -1.11 -5.35
CA GLU A 23 15.32 -1.47 -4.54
C GLU A 23 14.95 -1.72 -3.08
N ARG A 24 14.03 -0.92 -2.53
CA ARG A 24 13.53 -1.14 -1.17
C ARG A 24 12.72 -2.43 -1.05
N MET A 25 11.90 -2.76 -2.04
CA MET A 25 11.18 -4.03 -2.07
C MET A 25 12.16 -5.20 -2.14
N ASP A 26 13.16 -5.13 -3.01
CA ASP A 26 14.16 -6.18 -3.20
C ASP A 26 15.01 -6.42 -1.93
N SER A 27 15.19 -5.38 -1.12
CA SER A 27 15.96 -5.48 0.12
C SER A 27 15.19 -6.08 1.29
N ALA A 28 13.89 -6.26 1.17
CA ALA A 28 13.06 -6.76 2.25
C ALA A 28 13.02 -8.30 2.29
N ASP A 29 13.12 -8.87 3.49
CA ASP A 29 13.01 -10.32 3.67
C ASP A 29 11.62 -10.85 3.33
N ARG A 30 10.60 -10.09 3.66
CA ARG A 30 9.19 -10.43 3.39
C ARG A 30 8.40 -9.19 3.03
N LEU A 31 7.55 -9.35 2.02
CA LEU A 31 6.64 -8.30 1.55
C LEU A 31 5.19 -8.75 1.71
N HIS A 32 4.36 -7.84 2.22
CA HIS A 32 2.93 -8.06 2.38
C HIS A 32 2.14 -6.88 1.81
N ILE A 33 1.01 -7.19 1.21
CA ILE A 33 0.05 -6.20 0.75
C ILE A 33 -1.35 -6.59 1.24
N SER A 34 -2.14 -5.62 1.67
CA SER A 34 -3.55 -5.88 1.98
C SER A 34 -4.32 -6.31 0.72
N ALA A 35 -5.22 -7.27 0.86
CA ALA A 35 -6.10 -7.66 -0.24
C ALA A 35 -6.90 -6.47 -0.81
N ALA A 36 -7.28 -5.52 0.04
CA ALA A 36 -7.94 -4.29 -0.40
C ALA A 36 -6.98 -3.39 -1.19
N SER A 37 -5.74 -3.25 -0.76
CA SER A 37 -4.71 -2.47 -1.48
C SER A 37 -4.31 -3.15 -2.80
N TYR A 38 -4.28 -4.48 -2.84
CA TYR A 38 -4.13 -5.24 -4.08
C TYR A 38 -5.24 -4.88 -5.07
N LEU A 39 -6.50 -4.94 -4.63
CA LEU A 39 -7.65 -4.60 -5.48
C LEU A 39 -7.59 -3.14 -5.96
N GLU A 40 -7.25 -2.22 -5.08
CA GLU A 40 -7.09 -0.80 -5.44
C GLU A 40 -6.03 -0.62 -6.54
N THR A 41 -4.87 -1.28 -6.37
CA THR A 41 -3.80 -1.28 -7.36
C THR A 41 -4.28 -1.86 -8.70
N ALA A 42 -4.97 -3.00 -8.65
CA ALA A 42 -5.51 -3.66 -9.84
C ALA A 42 -6.51 -2.75 -10.58
N ILE A 43 -7.40 -2.09 -9.87
CA ILE A 43 -8.38 -1.16 -10.47
C ILE A 43 -7.67 -0.01 -11.20
N VAL A 44 -6.64 0.58 -10.59
CA VAL A 44 -5.86 1.66 -11.21
C VAL A 44 -5.17 1.18 -12.49
N LEU A 45 -4.51 0.03 -12.44
CA LEU A 45 -3.76 -0.51 -13.59
C LEU A 45 -4.69 -0.98 -14.70
N ASP A 46 -5.78 -1.68 -14.37
CA ASP A 46 -6.77 -2.13 -15.35
C ASP A 46 -7.47 -0.94 -16.02
N GLY A 47 -7.64 0.16 -15.29
CA GLY A 47 -8.18 1.41 -15.82
C GLY A 47 -7.32 2.05 -16.91
N LEU A 48 -6.03 1.72 -17.00
CA LEU A 48 -5.14 2.18 -18.07
C LEU A 48 -5.45 1.49 -19.42
N ARG A 49 -6.23 0.41 -19.39
CA ARG A 49 -6.60 -0.39 -20.57
C ARG A 49 -5.38 -0.85 -21.38
N ASN A 50 -4.33 -1.20 -20.68
CA ASN A 50 -3.09 -1.73 -21.23
C ASN A 50 -2.88 -3.14 -20.64
N PRO A 51 -3.13 -4.22 -21.43
CA PRO A 51 -3.02 -5.60 -20.92
C PRO A 51 -1.63 -5.94 -20.35
N ALA A 52 -0.57 -5.35 -20.89
CA ALA A 52 0.78 -5.57 -20.41
C ALA A 52 0.94 -5.02 -18.96
N ARG A 53 0.39 -3.87 -18.67
CA ARG A 53 0.43 -3.29 -17.31
C ARG A 53 -0.42 -4.06 -16.33
N SER A 54 -1.59 -4.51 -16.74
CA SER A 54 -2.46 -5.36 -15.91
C SER A 54 -1.76 -6.67 -15.55
N ALA A 55 -1.11 -7.32 -16.50
CA ALA A 55 -0.38 -8.56 -16.26
C ALA A 55 0.84 -8.37 -15.33
N GLU A 56 1.52 -7.23 -15.40
CA GLU A 56 2.70 -6.94 -14.56
C GLU A 56 2.40 -7.01 -13.07
N LEU A 57 1.18 -6.68 -12.63
CA LEU A 57 0.83 -6.69 -11.21
C LEU A 57 0.98 -8.10 -10.63
N ASP A 58 0.29 -9.07 -11.20
CA ASP A 58 0.33 -10.44 -10.67
C ASP A 58 1.68 -11.12 -10.92
N ASP A 59 2.33 -10.82 -12.03
CA ASP A 59 3.69 -11.28 -12.32
C ASP A 59 4.68 -10.76 -11.29
N LEU A 60 4.63 -9.48 -10.94
CA LEU A 60 5.50 -8.89 -9.94
C LEU A 60 5.26 -9.50 -8.56
N ILE A 61 4.00 -9.63 -8.15
CA ILE A 61 3.65 -10.23 -6.85
C ILE A 61 4.22 -11.65 -6.74
N GLU A 62 4.08 -12.46 -7.78
CA GLU A 62 4.61 -13.82 -7.81
C GLU A 62 6.14 -13.82 -7.79
N GLU A 63 6.78 -13.01 -8.62
CA GLU A 63 8.23 -12.95 -8.75
C GLU A 63 8.93 -12.57 -7.44
N ILE A 64 8.41 -11.57 -6.73
CA ILE A 64 9.01 -11.11 -5.46
C ILE A 64 8.47 -11.85 -4.24
N GLY A 65 7.56 -12.79 -4.41
CA GLY A 65 6.98 -13.56 -3.30
C GLY A 65 6.16 -12.72 -2.33
N MET A 66 5.48 -11.68 -2.80
CA MET A 66 4.64 -10.83 -1.96
C MET A 66 3.40 -11.60 -1.50
N VAL A 67 3.08 -11.51 -0.21
CA VAL A 67 1.90 -12.14 0.37
C VAL A 67 0.73 -11.18 0.35
N ILE A 68 -0.38 -11.58 -0.26
CA ILE A 68 -1.64 -10.85 -0.20
C ILE A 68 -2.35 -11.27 1.09
N GLU A 69 -2.49 -10.34 2.02
CA GLU A 69 -3.08 -10.58 3.34
C GLU A 69 -4.58 -10.26 3.34
N PRO A 70 -5.41 -11.14 3.91
CA PRO A 70 -6.84 -10.85 4.01
C PRO A 70 -7.11 -9.65 4.91
N VAL A 71 -8.18 -8.92 4.61
CA VAL A 71 -8.69 -7.88 5.51
C VAL A 71 -9.52 -8.58 6.59
N THR A 72 -9.04 -8.52 7.82
CA THR A 72 -9.73 -9.12 8.98
C THR A 72 -10.67 -8.12 9.66
N VAL A 73 -11.56 -8.64 10.51
CA VAL A 73 -12.41 -7.79 11.36
C VAL A 73 -11.56 -6.88 12.24
N GLU A 74 -10.49 -7.41 12.81
CA GLU A 74 -9.56 -6.61 13.65
C GLU A 74 -8.91 -5.48 12.86
N GLN A 75 -8.45 -5.76 11.64
CA GLN A 75 -7.92 -4.72 10.74
C GLN A 75 -8.98 -3.68 10.40
N ALA A 76 -10.21 -4.09 10.14
CA ALA A 76 -11.30 -3.14 9.86
C ALA A 76 -11.54 -2.18 11.04
N LYS A 77 -11.45 -2.67 12.27
CA LYS A 77 -11.56 -1.83 13.48
C LYS A 77 -10.41 -0.86 13.61
N ILE A 78 -9.18 -1.31 13.35
CA ILE A 78 -7.99 -0.45 13.34
C ILE A 78 -8.12 0.62 12.25
N ALA A 79 -8.55 0.23 11.05
CA ALA A 79 -8.76 1.15 9.92
C ALA A 79 -9.81 2.21 10.24
N ARG A 80 -10.90 1.83 10.89
CA ARG A 80 -11.94 2.78 11.33
C ARG A 80 -11.40 3.81 12.30
N GLN A 81 -10.59 3.38 13.27
CA GLN A 81 -9.97 4.30 14.22
C GLN A 81 -8.97 5.22 13.51
N ALA A 82 -8.17 4.69 12.59
CA ALA A 82 -7.26 5.47 11.77
C ALA A 82 -7.99 6.57 10.98
N TYR A 83 -9.13 6.25 10.41
CA TYR A 83 -9.92 7.24 9.67
C TYR A 83 -10.48 8.34 10.58
N ARG A 84 -10.86 8.00 11.81
CA ARG A 84 -11.27 9.00 12.80
C ARG A 84 -10.14 9.96 13.15
N ASP A 85 -8.94 9.43 13.33
CA ASP A 85 -7.77 10.20 13.81
C ASP A 85 -7.08 10.96 12.68
N TYR A 86 -6.97 10.38 11.48
CA TYR A 86 -6.14 10.86 10.38
C TYR A 86 -6.89 11.05 9.06
N GLY A 87 -8.15 10.68 8.98
CA GLY A 87 -8.89 10.62 7.73
C GLY A 87 -9.28 11.97 7.16
N LYS A 88 -9.68 11.95 5.90
CA LYS A 88 -10.28 13.11 5.23
C LYS A 88 -11.45 13.64 6.03
N GLY A 89 -11.47 14.98 6.23
CA GLY A 89 -12.51 15.65 7.00
C GLY A 89 -12.26 15.70 8.49
N SER A 90 -11.23 15.04 9.03
CA SER A 90 -10.84 15.12 10.44
C SER A 90 -10.07 16.41 10.79
N GLY A 91 -9.55 17.10 9.78
CA GLY A 91 -8.65 18.25 9.96
C GLY A 91 -7.19 17.87 10.18
N HIS A 92 -6.87 16.57 10.26
CA HIS A 92 -5.50 16.11 10.41
C HIS A 92 -4.73 16.18 9.10
N PRO A 93 -3.43 16.59 9.09
CA PRO A 93 -2.64 16.75 7.87
C PRO A 93 -2.40 15.45 7.09
N ALA A 94 -2.47 14.27 7.72
CA ALA A 94 -2.35 13.01 7.03
C ALA A 94 -3.43 12.81 5.97
N ASN A 95 -4.65 13.28 6.26
CA ASN A 95 -5.74 13.29 5.29
C ASN A 95 -5.96 11.94 4.60
N LEU A 96 -5.90 10.84 5.36
CA LEU A 96 -6.04 9.49 4.85
C LEU A 96 -7.38 9.29 4.15
N ASN A 97 -7.34 8.66 2.98
CA ASN A 97 -8.56 8.23 2.29
C ASN A 97 -8.96 6.81 2.71
N PHE A 98 -10.07 6.31 2.17
CA PHE A 98 -10.56 4.97 2.44
C PHE A 98 -9.50 3.89 2.17
N GLY A 99 -8.83 3.97 1.01
CA GLY A 99 -7.82 2.98 0.62
C GLY A 99 -6.61 2.97 1.54
N ASP A 100 -6.15 4.14 1.97
CA ASP A 100 -4.99 4.28 2.86
C ASP A 100 -5.18 3.54 4.19
N CYS A 101 -6.42 3.49 4.68
CA CYS A 101 -6.73 2.88 5.97
C CYS A 101 -6.44 1.37 5.99
N PHE A 102 -6.50 0.67 4.87
CA PHE A 102 -6.20 -0.76 4.80
C PHE A 102 -4.71 -1.04 4.95
N SER A 103 -3.87 -0.29 4.26
CA SER A 103 -2.41 -0.39 4.41
C SER A 103 -1.98 -0.02 5.82
N TYR A 104 -2.54 1.06 6.36
CA TYR A 104 -2.31 1.48 7.74
C TYR A 104 -2.64 0.35 8.73
N ALA A 105 -3.83 -0.24 8.61
CA ALA A 105 -4.30 -1.27 9.54
C ALA A 105 -3.40 -2.52 9.50
N LEU A 106 -2.97 -2.94 8.31
CA LEU A 106 -2.06 -4.08 8.15
C LEU A 106 -0.70 -3.79 8.79
N ALA A 107 -0.14 -2.60 8.54
CA ALA A 107 1.14 -2.20 9.13
C ALA A 107 1.09 -2.15 10.66
N ARG A 108 -0.01 -1.65 11.23
CA ARG A 108 -0.24 -1.62 12.67
C ARG A 108 -0.36 -3.01 13.26
N GLU A 109 -1.18 -3.86 12.66
CA GLU A 109 -1.39 -5.22 13.15
C GLU A 109 -0.10 -6.04 13.15
N LYS A 110 0.66 -5.98 12.07
CA LYS A 110 1.92 -6.70 11.92
C LYS A 110 3.11 -6.01 12.61
N ARG A 111 2.95 -4.76 13.02
CA ARG A 111 4.03 -3.94 13.59
C ARG A 111 5.24 -3.84 12.66
N GLU A 112 4.97 -3.76 11.38
CA GLU A 112 5.99 -3.66 10.34
C GLU A 112 6.05 -2.25 9.73
N PRO A 113 7.21 -1.88 9.19
CA PRO A 113 7.33 -0.65 8.42
C PRO A 113 6.57 -0.76 7.11
N MET A 114 6.22 0.38 6.53
CA MET A 114 5.46 0.44 5.29
C MET A 114 6.19 1.26 4.23
N LEU A 115 6.10 0.77 2.99
CA LEU A 115 6.57 1.47 1.79
C LEU A 115 5.37 2.12 1.10
N TRP A 116 5.46 3.42 0.90
CA TRP A 116 4.44 4.23 0.21
C TRP A 116 5.08 5.33 -0.64
N LYS A 117 4.29 5.91 -1.51
CA LYS A 117 4.60 7.13 -2.24
C LYS A 117 3.67 8.25 -1.79
N GLY A 118 4.21 9.47 -1.64
CA GLY A 118 3.45 10.64 -1.19
C GLY A 118 3.69 10.96 0.28
N ASP A 119 2.87 11.87 0.82
CA ASP A 119 3.08 12.45 2.14
C ASP A 119 2.12 11.94 3.22
N ASP A 120 1.05 11.25 2.83
CA ASP A 120 -0.08 10.97 3.73
C ASP A 120 0.33 10.22 4.99
N PHE A 121 1.06 9.12 4.86
CA PHE A 121 1.48 8.31 6.00
C PHE A 121 2.61 8.94 6.82
N GLY A 122 3.34 9.90 6.26
CA GLY A 122 4.41 10.61 6.95
C GLY A 122 3.93 11.44 8.14
N HIS A 123 2.64 11.71 8.21
CA HIS A 123 2.01 12.43 9.33
C HIS A 123 1.38 11.48 10.36
N THR A 124 1.62 10.19 10.25
CA THR A 124 1.14 9.17 11.19
C THR A 124 2.32 8.53 11.92
N GLU A 125 2.03 7.63 12.85
CA GLU A 125 3.08 6.88 13.55
C GLU A 125 3.61 5.67 12.76
N ILE A 126 3.13 5.44 11.53
CA ILE A 126 3.64 4.34 10.70
C ILE A 126 5.09 4.63 10.33
N ARG A 127 5.95 3.66 10.60
CA ARG A 127 7.37 3.79 10.27
C ARG A 127 7.58 3.61 8.77
N PRO A 128 8.33 4.52 8.13
CA PRO A 128 8.71 4.32 6.75
C PRO A 128 9.68 3.14 6.60
N ALA A 129 9.49 2.41 5.53
CA ALA A 129 10.40 1.33 5.16
C ALA A 129 11.65 1.86 4.46
#